data_7032d6bc1303c24033ea807b6bdb8c52
#
_entry.id   7032d6bc1303c24033ea807b6bdb8c52
#
_cell.length_a   1.000
_cell.length_b   1.000
_cell.length_c   1.000
_cell.angle_alpha   90.00
_cell.angle_beta   90.00
_cell.angle_gamma   90.00
#
_symmetry.space_group_name_H-M   'P 1'
#
loop_
_entity.id
_entity.type
_entity.pdbx_description
1 polymer ?
#
loop_
_entity_poly.entity_id
_entity_poly.type
_entity_poly.pdbx_seq_one_letter_code
_entity_poly.pdbx_strand_id
1 'polypeptide(L)'
;MQEVVIIGAPRSGTNMLRDVLCSLPAIATWPCDEINYLWRHGNASYPSDEIPKERVNGRVKAKVRKSFNWVSKKYGANYVVEKTCANSLRVPFIDAIIPSAKYVFIVRDGIDATGSAKLRWTAKLDIPYILEKVRFVPKVDLPYYAGRYFWSRIYRIFSREKRLAFWGPALNNMQSVLSRHSLNEVCAIQWQQCVDKADQDFMSMPEEKYIKVRYEDFVQNPDEELRRILDFLDYKNVDVRLIESAVARVSPKSIGKGRAALDDSEVKNLEVLVGDTLKSHGYL
;
A
#
# COMPACT_ATOMS: atom_id res chain seq x y z
N MET A 1 12.37 -9.31 -16.96
CA MET A 1 12.04 -8.88 -15.60
C MET A 1 10.53 -8.74 -15.53
N GLN A 2 9.91 -9.40 -14.55
CA GLN A 2 8.49 -9.29 -14.25
C GLN A 2 8.29 -8.19 -13.19
N GLU A 3 7.44 -7.23 -13.49
CA GLU A 3 6.98 -6.25 -12.51
C GLU A 3 5.83 -6.83 -11.70
N VAL A 4 5.94 -6.73 -10.37
CA VAL A 4 4.91 -7.17 -9.42
C VAL A 4 4.48 -5.97 -8.57
N VAL A 5 3.20 -5.67 -8.52
CA VAL A 5 2.67 -4.55 -7.73
C VAL A 5 1.74 -5.08 -6.65
N ILE A 6 2.11 -4.86 -5.39
CA ILE A 6 1.24 -5.17 -4.26
C ILE A 6 0.26 -4.03 -4.06
N ILE A 7 -1.01 -4.33 -4.16
CA ILE A 7 -2.14 -3.43 -3.92
C ILE A 7 -2.78 -3.79 -2.58
N GLY A 8 -3.08 -2.80 -1.77
CA GLY A 8 -3.75 -2.99 -0.48
C GLY A 8 -3.79 -1.71 0.32
N ALA A 9 -4.84 -1.57 1.13
CA ALA A 9 -4.99 -0.45 2.04
C ALA A 9 -3.86 -0.39 3.08
N PRO A 10 -3.58 0.77 3.67
CA PRO A 10 -2.62 0.85 4.76
C PRO A 10 -2.95 -0.15 5.88
N ARG A 11 -1.93 -0.79 6.44
CA ARG A 11 -2.03 -1.77 7.55
C ARG A 11 -2.69 -3.11 7.18
N SER A 12 -2.90 -3.39 5.90
CA SER A 12 -3.44 -4.68 5.41
C SER A 12 -2.38 -5.77 5.19
N GLY A 13 -1.18 -5.64 5.76
CA GLY A 13 -0.13 -6.65 5.61
C GLY A 13 0.77 -6.49 4.37
N THR A 14 0.63 -5.41 3.62
CA THR A 14 1.39 -5.15 2.38
C THR A 14 2.91 -5.19 2.55
N ASN A 15 3.44 -4.70 3.69
CA ASN A 15 4.88 -4.77 3.99
C ASN A 15 5.32 -6.20 4.27
N MET A 16 4.55 -6.94 5.07
CA MET A 16 4.82 -8.35 5.36
C MET A 16 4.91 -9.16 4.06
N LEU A 17 3.93 -9.01 3.18
CA LEU A 17 3.90 -9.71 1.89
C LEU A 17 5.09 -9.36 1.00
N ARG A 18 5.43 -8.05 0.91
CA ARG A 18 6.65 -7.60 0.21
C ARG A 18 7.90 -8.27 0.77
N ASP A 19 8.05 -8.28 2.08
CA ASP A 19 9.25 -8.81 2.74
C ASP A 19 9.36 -10.32 2.57
N VAL A 20 8.24 -11.04 2.63
CA VAL A 20 8.18 -12.48 2.32
C VAL A 20 8.61 -12.75 0.88
N LEU A 21 8.02 -12.05 -0.10
CA LEU A 21 8.40 -12.24 -1.51
C LEU A 21 9.88 -11.89 -1.75
N CYS A 22 10.36 -10.79 -1.18
CA CYS A 22 11.75 -10.35 -1.37
C CYS A 22 12.79 -11.16 -0.59
N SER A 23 12.38 -12.10 0.26
CA SER A 23 13.29 -13.08 0.87
C SER A 23 13.62 -14.24 -0.06
N LEU A 24 12.89 -14.40 -1.16
CA LEU A 24 13.13 -15.42 -2.18
C LEU A 24 14.19 -14.95 -3.19
N PRO A 25 15.00 -15.90 -3.76
CA PRO A 25 15.99 -15.57 -4.77
C PRO A 25 15.41 -14.83 -5.98
N ALA A 26 16.20 -13.98 -6.58
CA ALA A 26 15.85 -13.22 -7.80
C ALA A 26 14.58 -12.33 -7.69
N ILE A 27 14.07 -12.09 -6.49
CA ILE A 27 13.02 -11.11 -6.20
C ILE A 27 13.63 -9.95 -5.41
N ALA A 28 13.37 -8.71 -5.82
CA ALA A 28 13.89 -7.54 -5.12
C ALA A 28 12.88 -6.39 -5.11
N THR A 29 13.12 -5.44 -4.23
CA THR A 29 12.38 -4.19 -4.10
C THR A 29 13.33 -3.01 -3.89
N TRP A 30 12.80 -1.80 -3.78
CA TRP A 30 13.57 -0.62 -3.39
C TRP A 30 14.04 -0.74 -1.93
N PRO A 31 15.19 -0.14 -1.60
CA PRO A 31 15.68 -0.12 -0.21
C PRO A 31 14.87 0.84 0.69
N CYS A 32 13.76 1.37 0.23
CA CYS A 32 12.82 2.20 0.99
C CYS A 32 11.41 1.61 0.93
N ASP A 33 10.57 2.00 1.89
CA ASP A 33 9.25 1.38 2.09
C ASP A 33 8.28 1.64 0.93
N GLU A 34 8.10 2.90 0.52
CA GLU A 34 7.16 3.29 -0.53
C GLU A 34 7.74 4.35 -1.47
N ILE A 35 7.43 4.24 -2.75
CA ILE A 35 7.93 5.12 -3.81
C ILE A 35 6.84 6.00 -4.42
N ASN A 36 5.83 6.43 -3.66
CA ASN A 36 4.69 7.21 -4.15
C ASN A 36 5.09 8.43 -5.00
N TYR A 37 6.18 9.09 -4.64
CA TYR A 37 6.72 10.23 -5.42
C TYR A 37 7.20 9.85 -6.83
N LEU A 38 7.60 8.61 -7.09
CA LEU A 38 7.92 8.15 -8.44
C LEU A 38 6.67 8.05 -9.31
N TRP A 39 5.61 7.49 -8.76
CA TRP A 39 4.31 7.38 -9.43
C TRP A 39 3.69 8.74 -9.71
N ARG A 40 3.90 9.71 -8.82
CA ARG A 40 3.38 11.07 -8.94
C ARG A 40 4.27 12.00 -9.79
N HIS A 41 5.39 11.53 -10.32
CA HIS A 41 6.30 12.35 -11.12
C HIS A 41 5.59 12.96 -12.34
N GLY A 42 5.67 14.30 -12.46
CA GLY A 42 4.89 15.04 -13.45
C GLY A 42 3.42 15.29 -13.09
N ASN A 43 2.97 14.76 -11.94
CA ASN A 43 1.65 14.97 -11.32
C ASN A 43 1.78 15.31 -9.82
N ALA A 44 2.93 15.81 -9.38
CA ALA A 44 3.21 16.04 -7.95
C ALA A 44 2.16 16.93 -7.27
N SER A 45 1.67 17.98 -7.97
CA SER A 45 0.65 18.91 -7.49
C SER A 45 -0.78 18.40 -7.63
N TYR A 46 -1.03 17.21 -8.18
CA TYR A 46 -2.40 16.66 -8.24
C TYR A 46 -2.94 16.49 -6.81
N PRO A 47 -4.20 16.89 -6.52
CA PRO A 47 -4.67 17.05 -5.15
C PRO A 47 -4.78 15.75 -4.35
N SER A 48 -4.96 14.61 -5.03
CA SER A 48 -5.14 13.30 -4.40
C SER A 48 -4.21 12.23 -4.97
N ASP A 49 -4.30 11.01 -4.46
CA ASP A 49 -3.66 9.84 -5.06
C ASP A 49 -4.55 9.10 -6.07
N GLU A 50 -5.80 9.53 -6.23
CA GLU A 50 -6.73 9.05 -7.25
C GLU A 50 -6.42 9.63 -8.63
N ILE A 51 -5.19 9.41 -9.11
CA ILE A 51 -4.72 9.97 -10.38
C ILE A 51 -5.32 9.13 -11.53
N PRO A 52 -6.13 9.74 -12.43
CA PRO A 52 -6.73 9.01 -13.53
C PRO A 52 -5.71 8.64 -14.61
N LYS A 53 -5.97 7.57 -15.37
CA LYS A 53 -5.05 7.05 -16.41
C LYS A 53 -4.71 8.08 -17.48
N GLU A 54 -5.58 9.03 -17.75
CA GLU A 54 -5.40 10.12 -18.73
C GLU A 54 -4.26 11.07 -18.33
N ARG A 55 -3.86 11.06 -17.07
CA ARG A 55 -2.72 11.82 -16.54
C ARG A 55 -1.38 11.12 -16.73
N VAL A 56 -1.37 9.93 -17.30
CA VAL A 56 -0.12 9.26 -17.66
C VAL A 56 0.60 10.07 -18.75
N ASN A 57 1.83 10.46 -18.46
CA ASN A 57 2.67 11.22 -19.38
C ASN A 57 4.02 10.53 -19.57
N GLY A 58 4.77 10.96 -20.60
CA GLY A 58 6.06 10.37 -20.94
C GLY A 58 7.09 10.45 -19.82
N ARG A 59 7.02 11.48 -18.95
CA ARG A 59 7.96 11.68 -17.84
C ARG A 59 7.76 10.60 -16.75
N VAL A 60 6.52 10.39 -16.31
CA VAL A 60 6.23 9.36 -15.30
C VAL A 60 6.53 7.97 -15.87
N LYS A 61 6.13 7.68 -17.11
CA LYS A 61 6.43 6.40 -17.79
C LYS A 61 7.91 6.07 -17.82
N ALA A 62 8.72 7.02 -18.32
CA ALA A 62 10.16 6.86 -18.39
C ALA A 62 10.82 6.71 -17.01
N LYS A 63 10.38 7.51 -16.04
CA LYS A 63 10.94 7.51 -14.70
C LYS A 63 10.65 6.21 -13.96
N VAL A 64 9.40 5.74 -13.97
CA VAL A 64 8.99 4.49 -13.33
C VAL A 64 9.73 3.31 -13.96
N ARG A 65 9.70 3.15 -15.29
CA ARG A 65 10.42 2.07 -16.00
C ARG A 65 11.91 2.07 -15.71
N LYS A 66 12.55 3.26 -15.72
CA LYS A 66 13.96 3.39 -15.36
C LYS A 66 14.23 2.93 -13.92
N SER A 67 13.32 3.21 -12.99
CA SER A 67 13.44 2.83 -11.59
C SER A 67 13.31 1.31 -11.40
N PHE A 68 12.35 0.65 -12.06
CA PHE A 68 12.24 -0.81 -12.08
C PHE A 68 13.48 -1.49 -12.63
N ASN A 69 13.96 -1.02 -13.81
CA ASN A 69 15.19 -1.52 -14.41
C ASN A 69 16.42 -1.32 -13.51
N TRP A 70 16.46 -0.23 -12.76
CA TRP A 70 17.55 0.02 -11.80
C TRP A 70 17.55 -1.02 -10.68
N VAL A 71 16.37 -1.34 -10.08
CA VAL A 71 16.27 -2.37 -9.03
C VAL A 71 16.69 -3.72 -9.59
N SER A 72 16.15 -4.12 -10.75
CA SER A 72 16.48 -5.39 -11.38
C SER A 72 18.00 -5.54 -11.62
N LYS A 73 18.63 -4.51 -12.20
CA LYS A 73 20.08 -4.55 -12.48
C LYS A 73 20.93 -4.53 -11.22
N LYS A 74 20.54 -3.72 -10.22
CA LYS A 74 21.29 -3.57 -8.97
C LYS A 74 21.34 -4.85 -8.15
N TYR A 75 20.25 -5.60 -8.14
CA TYR A 75 20.10 -6.79 -7.31
C TYR A 75 20.10 -8.11 -8.12
N GLY A 76 20.28 -8.05 -9.45
CA GLY A 76 20.21 -9.22 -10.31
C GLY A 76 18.83 -9.89 -10.31
N ALA A 77 17.77 -9.09 -10.12
CA ALA A 77 16.42 -9.61 -9.89
C ALA A 77 15.66 -9.83 -11.19
N ASN A 78 14.99 -10.99 -11.28
CA ASN A 78 14.06 -11.33 -12.36
C ASN A 78 12.65 -10.81 -12.07
N TYR A 79 12.31 -10.60 -10.79
CA TYR A 79 11.05 -10.04 -10.32
C TYR A 79 11.33 -8.80 -9.48
N VAL A 80 10.63 -7.72 -9.77
CA VAL A 80 10.74 -6.46 -9.01
C VAL A 80 9.40 -6.16 -8.38
N VAL A 81 9.36 -6.23 -7.05
CA VAL A 81 8.14 -6.01 -6.24
C VAL A 81 8.05 -4.56 -5.83
N GLU A 82 6.96 -3.91 -6.18
CA GLU A 82 6.61 -2.56 -5.74
C GLU A 82 5.44 -2.62 -4.76
N LYS A 83 5.52 -1.83 -3.69
CA LYS A 83 4.45 -1.69 -2.71
C LYS A 83 4.30 -0.22 -2.30
N THR A 84 3.21 0.38 -2.70
CA THR A 84 2.77 1.70 -2.27
C THR A 84 1.26 1.65 -2.02
N CYS A 85 0.82 1.85 -0.78
CA CYS A 85 -0.61 1.75 -0.43
C CYS A 85 -1.50 2.69 -1.24
N ALA A 86 -1.01 3.88 -1.59
CA ALA A 86 -1.72 4.84 -2.44
C ALA A 86 -2.04 4.31 -3.85
N ASN A 87 -1.38 3.24 -4.29
CA ASN A 87 -1.63 2.62 -5.59
C ASN A 87 -3.00 1.93 -5.65
N SER A 88 -3.61 1.60 -4.51
CA SER A 88 -4.99 1.09 -4.45
C SER A 88 -6.02 2.07 -5.03
N LEU A 89 -5.70 3.37 -5.06
CA LEU A 89 -6.60 4.42 -5.57
C LEU A 89 -6.42 4.71 -7.09
N ARG A 90 -5.51 4.00 -7.78
CA ARG A 90 -5.12 4.34 -9.17
C ARG A 90 -4.58 3.15 -9.97
N VAL A 91 -5.13 1.97 -9.81
CA VAL A 91 -4.68 0.76 -10.52
C VAL A 91 -4.64 0.96 -12.05
N PRO A 92 -5.64 1.58 -12.71
CA PRO A 92 -5.59 1.85 -14.16
C PRO A 92 -4.47 2.81 -14.58
N PHE A 93 -4.07 3.75 -13.72
CA PHE A 93 -2.94 4.64 -13.98
C PHE A 93 -1.63 3.86 -13.98
N ILE A 94 -1.46 2.92 -13.04
CA ILE A 94 -0.27 2.07 -12.96
C ILE A 94 -0.20 1.15 -14.17
N ASP A 95 -1.31 0.51 -14.52
CA ASP A 95 -1.39 -0.40 -15.65
C ASP A 95 -1.04 0.29 -16.98
N ALA A 96 -1.48 1.53 -17.16
CA ALA A 96 -1.11 2.34 -18.32
C ALA A 96 0.39 2.71 -18.36
N ILE A 97 1.11 2.67 -17.24
CA ILE A 97 2.57 2.91 -17.17
C ILE A 97 3.34 1.61 -17.40
N ILE A 98 2.95 0.51 -16.78
CA ILE A 98 3.59 -0.82 -16.83
C ILE A 98 2.54 -1.90 -17.14
N PRO A 99 2.08 -2.03 -18.39
CA PRO A 99 1.03 -2.98 -18.78
C PRO A 99 1.39 -4.45 -18.56
N SER A 100 2.67 -4.77 -18.41
CA SER A 100 3.20 -6.11 -18.09
C SER A 100 3.12 -6.48 -16.61
N ALA A 101 2.70 -5.56 -15.73
CA ALA A 101 2.65 -5.82 -14.31
C ALA A 101 1.62 -6.90 -13.95
N LYS A 102 2.00 -7.77 -13.00
CA LYS A 102 1.10 -8.62 -12.25
C LYS A 102 0.80 -8.01 -10.88
N TYR A 103 -0.43 -8.11 -10.42
CA TYR A 103 -0.90 -7.47 -9.21
C TYR A 103 -1.23 -8.51 -8.12
N VAL A 104 -0.76 -8.26 -6.90
CA VAL A 104 -1.18 -9.02 -5.72
C VAL A 104 -2.00 -8.10 -4.84
N PHE A 105 -3.31 -8.31 -4.82
CA PHE A 105 -4.25 -7.49 -4.06
C PHE A 105 -4.53 -8.14 -2.71
N ILE A 106 -3.97 -7.55 -1.64
CA ILE A 106 -4.16 -8.03 -0.28
C ILE A 106 -5.18 -7.18 0.48
N VAL A 107 -6.20 -7.85 1.04
CA VAL A 107 -7.26 -7.24 1.85
C VAL A 107 -7.19 -7.80 3.27
N ARG A 108 -7.47 -6.96 4.27
CA ARG A 108 -7.54 -7.28 5.69
C ARG A 108 -8.80 -6.69 6.30
N ASP A 109 -9.31 -7.26 7.40
CA ASP A 109 -10.39 -6.67 8.20
C ASP A 109 -10.15 -5.16 8.44
N GLY A 110 -11.12 -4.34 7.99
CA GLY A 110 -11.02 -2.89 8.02
C GLY A 110 -10.99 -2.32 9.43
N ILE A 111 -11.68 -2.95 10.38
CA ILE A 111 -11.67 -2.52 11.78
C ILE A 111 -10.28 -2.77 12.38
N ASP A 112 -9.71 -3.94 12.10
CA ASP A 112 -8.38 -4.31 12.57
C ASP A 112 -7.28 -3.43 11.93
N ALA A 113 -7.41 -3.13 10.64
CA ALA A 113 -6.53 -2.18 9.95
C ALA A 113 -6.62 -0.77 10.52
N THR A 114 -7.84 -0.30 10.85
CA THR A 114 -8.11 1.04 11.42
C THR A 114 -7.41 1.24 12.77
N GLY A 115 -7.59 0.34 13.73
CA GLY A 115 -6.94 0.44 15.03
C GLY A 115 -5.41 0.48 14.94
N SER A 116 -4.84 -0.22 13.96
CA SER A 116 -3.40 -0.17 13.66
C SER A 116 -2.97 1.13 12.94
N ALA A 117 -3.83 1.75 12.15
CA ALA A 117 -3.52 2.95 11.36
C ALA A 117 -3.43 4.22 12.19
N LYS A 118 -4.29 4.38 13.21
CA LYS A 118 -4.32 5.53 14.12
C LYS A 118 -2.93 5.89 14.67
N LEU A 119 -2.16 4.88 15.06
CA LEU A 119 -0.81 5.06 15.58
C LEU A 119 0.15 5.76 14.61
N ARG A 120 -0.07 5.62 13.31
CA ARG A 120 0.79 6.24 12.28
C ARG A 120 0.48 7.72 12.06
N TRP A 121 -0.76 8.13 12.26
CA TRP A 121 -1.14 9.55 12.20
C TRP A 121 -0.46 10.40 13.28
N THR A 122 -0.12 9.79 14.41
CA THR A 122 0.54 10.44 15.55
C THR A 122 2.04 10.13 15.65
N ALA A 123 2.59 9.37 14.71
CA ALA A 123 3.98 8.91 14.75
C ALA A 123 5.00 10.05 14.81
N LYS A 124 6.09 9.81 15.55
CA LYS A 124 7.23 10.74 15.64
C LYS A 124 8.02 10.77 14.34
N LEU A 125 8.91 11.76 14.25
CA LEU A 125 9.84 11.93 13.14
C LEU A 125 10.85 10.78 13.11
N ASP A 126 10.99 10.15 11.95
CA ASP A 126 12.03 9.18 11.64
C ASP A 126 12.96 9.77 10.56
N ILE A 127 14.04 10.41 10.99
CA ILE A 127 14.99 11.10 10.10
C ILE A 127 15.72 10.11 9.18
N PRO A 128 16.26 8.97 9.67
CA PRO A 128 16.88 7.96 8.81
C PRO A 128 15.97 7.51 7.67
N TYR A 129 14.73 7.19 7.98
CA TYR A 129 13.72 6.78 7.01
C TYR A 129 13.45 7.84 5.93
N ILE A 130 13.42 9.13 6.32
CA ILE A 130 13.21 10.24 5.38
C ILE A 130 14.41 10.38 4.44
N LEU A 131 15.63 10.31 4.96
CA LEU A 131 16.86 10.43 4.18
C LEU A 131 16.98 9.30 3.15
N GLU A 132 16.55 8.10 3.52
CA GLU A 132 16.50 6.94 2.61
C GLU A 132 15.52 7.17 1.45
N LYS A 133 14.34 7.69 1.74
CA LYS A 133 13.33 8.03 0.73
C LYS A 133 13.74 9.17 -0.20
N VAL A 134 14.36 10.22 0.32
CA VAL A 134 14.73 11.42 -0.46
C VAL A 134 15.65 11.07 -1.63
N ARG A 135 16.47 10.02 -1.54
CA ARG A 135 17.34 9.56 -2.64
C ARG A 135 16.56 9.17 -3.90
N PHE A 136 15.32 8.76 -3.75
CA PHE A 136 14.46 8.30 -4.85
C PHE A 136 13.49 9.37 -5.35
N VAL A 137 13.36 10.50 -4.64
CA VAL A 137 12.51 11.62 -5.09
C VAL A 137 13.14 12.26 -6.33
N PRO A 138 12.37 12.46 -7.42
CA PRO A 138 12.86 13.21 -8.56
C PRO A 138 13.31 14.62 -8.14
N LYS A 139 14.51 15.03 -8.56
CA LYS A 139 15.13 16.30 -8.08
C LYS A 139 14.21 17.53 -8.31
N VAL A 140 13.48 17.54 -9.42
CA VAL A 140 12.54 18.63 -9.75
C VAL A 140 11.32 18.69 -8.85
N ASP A 141 10.97 17.58 -8.19
CA ASP A 141 9.82 17.46 -7.30
C ASP A 141 10.22 17.69 -5.82
N LEU A 142 11.52 17.71 -5.51
CA LEU A 142 12.06 17.88 -4.15
C LEU A 142 11.51 19.13 -3.43
N PRO A 143 11.50 20.35 -4.04
CA PRO A 143 11.00 21.53 -3.35
C PRO A 143 9.51 21.38 -2.93
N TYR A 144 8.70 20.77 -3.78
CA TYR A 144 7.29 20.53 -3.48
C TYR A 144 7.12 19.57 -2.28
N TYR A 145 7.83 18.43 -2.29
CA TYR A 145 7.72 17.47 -1.20
C TYR A 145 8.34 17.98 0.11
N ALA A 146 9.43 18.74 0.04
CA ALA A 146 10.03 19.38 1.21
C ALA A 146 9.05 20.39 1.85
N GLY A 147 8.44 21.27 1.07
CA GLY A 147 7.43 22.23 1.55
C GLY A 147 6.23 21.53 2.17
N ARG A 148 5.70 20.49 1.52
CA ARG A 148 4.57 19.69 2.01
C ARG A 148 4.90 18.95 3.32
N TYR A 149 6.10 18.40 3.41
CA TYR A 149 6.60 17.74 4.61
C TYR A 149 6.71 18.72 5.79
N PHE A 150 7.33 19.88 5.55
CA PHE A 150 7.50 20.92 6.56
C PHE A 150 6.15 21.46 7.06
N TRP A 151 5.22 21.73 6.13
CA TRP A 151 3.85 22.12 6.47
C TRP A 151 3.14 21.11 7.36
N SER A 152 3.25 19.82 7.06
CA SER A 152 2.65 18.78 7.88
C SER A 152 3.19 18.75 9.32
N ARG A 153 4.45 19.13 9.52
CA ARG A 153 5.05 19.20 10.85
C ARG A 153 4.61 20.42 11.63
N ILE A 154 4.50 21.58 10.97
CA ILE A 154 3.93 22.78 11.59
C ILE A 154 2.48 22.53 12.01
N TYR A 155 1.68 21.95 11.12
CA TYR A 155 0.28 21.62 11.40
C TYR A 155 0.12 20.74 12.64
N ARG A 156 1.01 19.76 12.85
CA ARG A 156 0.98 18.89 14.02
C ARG A 156 1.08 19.64 15.35
N ILE A 157 1.81 20.75 15.39
CA ILE A 157 1.97 21.54 16.62
C ILE A 157 0.64 22.22 17.01
N PHE A 158 -0.14 22.63 16.02
CA PHE A 158 -1.41 23.34 16.21
C PHE A 158 -2.63 22.41 16.21
N SER A 159 -2.49 21.17 15.80
CA SER A 159 -3.59 20.19 15.76
C SER A 159 -3.98 19.74 17.17
N ARG A 160 -5.29 19.78 17.50
CA ARG A 160 -5.85 19.31 18.80
C ARG A 160 -5.46 17.86 19.09
N GLU A 161 -5.44 16.98 18.09
CA GLU A 161 -5.10 15.57 18.21
C GLU A 161 -3.60 15.30 18.07
N LYS A 162 -2.76 16.35 17.92
CA LYS A 162 -1.30 16.24 17.65
C LYS A 162 -1.00 15.35 16.44
N ARG A 163 -1.92 15.26 15.47
CA ARG A 163 -1.82 14.45 14.26
C ARG A 163 -1.09 15.18 13.15
N LEU A 164 -0.61 14.44 12.18
CA LEU A 164 -0.07 14.99 10.93
C LEU A 164 -1.19 15.64 10.11
N ALA A 165 -0.85 16.61 9.27
CA ALA A 165 -1.79 17.20 8.32
C ALA A 165 -2.33 16.15 7.32
N PHE A 166 -1.50 15.15 7.01
CA PHE A 166 -1.84 14.04 6.12
C PHE A 166 -0.96 12.82 6.44
N TRP A 167 -1.53 11.64 6.29
CA TRP A 167 -0.84 10.35 6.33
C TRP A 167 -1.62 9.34 5.46
N GLY A 168 -0.90 8.39 4.86
CA GLY A 168 -1.51 7.38 4.00
C GLY A 168 -1.97 7.92 2.64
N PRO A 169 -2.80 7.16 1.91
CA PRO A 169 -3.36 7.54 0.63
C PRO A 169 -4.21 8.82 0.72
N ALA A 170 -3.96 9.76 -0.16
CA ALA A 170 -4.71 11.02 -0.22
C ALA A 170 -5.97 10.84 -1.09
N LEU A 171 -7.14 10.85 -0.45
CA LEU A 171 -8.44 10.76 -1.09
C LEU A 171 -8.82 12.10 -1.76
N ASN A 172 -9.66 12.08 -2.81
CA ASN A 172 -10.18 13.30 -3.43
C ASN A 172 -10.93 14.20 -2.44
N ASN A 173 -11.69 13.60 -1.53
CA ASN A 173 -12.49 14.29 -0.51
C ASN A 173 -11.79 14.40 0.85
N MET A 174 -10.45 14.21 0.92
CA MET A 174 -9.70 14.09 2.18
C MET A 174 -9.93 15.23 3.17
N GLN A 175 -10.04 16.48 2.70
CA GLN A 175 -10.30 17.63 3.58
C GLN A 175 -11.67 17.54 4.23
N SER A 176 -12.70 17.16 3.48
CA SER A 176 -14.06 16.96 4.01
C SER A 176 -14.09 15.83 5.03
N VAL A 177 -13.42 14.71 4.74
CA VAL A 177 -13.30 13.58 5.66
C VAL A 177 -12.62 14.00 6.97
N LEU A 178 -11.48 14.70 6.88
CA LEU A 178 -10.75 15.19 8.06
C LEU A 178 -11.50 16.23 8.90
N SER A 179 -12.44 16.96 8.31
CA SER A 179 -13.22 18.01 9.02
C SER A 179 -14.48 17.48 9.70
N ARG A 180 -15.00 16.33 9.26
CA ARG A 180 -16.29 15.78 9.71
C ARG A 180 -16.19 14.54 10.57
N HIS A 181 -15.04 13.87 10.55
CA HIS A 181 -14.86 12.54 11.14
C HIS A 181 -13.75 12.52 12.18
N SER A 182 -13.92 11.66 13.18
CA SER A 182 -12.87 11.31 14.12
C SER A 182 -11.70 10.62 13.42
N LEU A 183 -10.54 10.56 14.06
CA LEU A 183 -9.35 9.95 13.44
C LEU A 183 -9.55 8.45 13.13
N ASN A 184 -10.31 7.73 13.95
CA ASN A 184 -10.65 6.32 13.68
C ASN A 184 -11.53 6.20 12.43
N GLU A 185 -12.56 7.03 12.31
CA GLU A 185 -13.41 7.07 11.12
C GLU A 185 -12.63 7.46 9.86
N VAL A 186 -11.71 8.42 9.96
CA VAL A 186 -10.80 8.78 8.84
C VAL A 186 -9.99 7.57 8.38
N CYS A 187 -9.43 6.79 9.31
CA CYS A 187 -8.68 5.58 8.98
C CYS A 187 -9.55 4.51 8.32
N ALA A 188 -10.78 4.33 8.81
CA ALA A 188 -11.74 3.38 8.23
C ALA A 188 -12.18 3.80 6.83
N ILE A 189 -12.49 5.08 6.62
CA ILE A 189 -12.85 5.62 5.30
C ILE A 189 -11.68 5.49 4.32
N GLN A 190 -10.43 5.75 4.75
CA GLN A 190 -9.26 5.52 3.90
C GLN A 190 -9.10 4.05 3.51
N TRP A 191 -9.31 3.14 4.47
CA TRP A 191 -9.31 1.70 4.20
C TRP A 191 -10.39 1.33 3.18
N GLN A 192 -11.64 1.73 3.45
CA GLN A 192 -12.78 1.47 2.58
C GLN A 192 -12.53 1.95 1.15
N GLN A 193 -12.16 3.21 0.97
CA GLN A 193 -11.95 3.77 -0.37
C GLN A 193 -10.78 3.11 -1.10
N CYS A 194 -9.72 2.70 -0.40
CA CYS A 194 -8.63 1.93 -1.00
C CYS A 194 -9.08 0.56 -1.48
N VAL A 195 -9.93 -0.13 -0.70
CA VAL A 195 -10.42 -1.47 -1.03
C VAL A 195 -11.45 -1.39 -2.15
N ASP A 196 -12.49 -0.56 -2.00
CA ASP A 196 -13.57 -0.42 -2.97
C ASP A 196 -13.05 0.02 -4.34
N LYS A 197 -12.11 0.99 -4.35
CA LYS A 197 -11.52 1.48 -5.60
C LYS A 197 -10.68 0.42 -6.28
N ALA A 198 -9.88 -0.33 -5.53
CA ALA A 198 -9.09 -1.42 -6.09
C ALA A 198 -9.97 -2.55 -6.62
N ASP A 199 -11.02 -2.96 -5.89
CA ASP A 199 -11.98 -3.96 -6.36
C ASP A 199 -12.65 -3.52 -7.68
N GLN A 200 -13.14 -2.27 -7.72
CA GLN A 200 -13.76 -1.72 -8.93
C GLN A 200 -12.80 -1.72 -10.12
N ASP A 201 -11.55 -1.34 -9.91
CA ASP A 201 -10.54 -1.31 -10.95
C ASP A 201 -10.20 -2.72 -11.45
N PHE A 202 -10.06 -3.71 -10.54
CA PHE A 202 -9.78 -5.10 -10.88
C PHE A 202 -10.95 -5.83 -11.56
N MET A 203 -12.20 -5.49 -11.26
CA MET A 203 -13.38 -6.04 -11.99
C MET A 203 -13.32 -5.80 -13.50
N SER A 204 -12.61 -4.78 -13.95
CA SER A 204 -12.43 -4.45 -15.36
C SER A 204 -11.11 -4.98 -15.96
N MET A 205 -10.30 -5.69 -15.18
CA MET A 205 -9.03 -6.28 -15.62
C MET A 205 -9.16 -7.78 -15.95
N PRO A 206 -8.33 -8.30 -16.86
CA PRO A 206 -8.21 -9.73 -17.07
C PRO A 206 -7.77 -10.45 -15.79
N GLU A 207 -8.40 -11.62 -15.50
CA GLU A 207 -8.13 -12.39 -14.29
C GLU A 207 -6.66 -12.83 -14.15
N GLU A 208 -5.98 -13.08 -15.26
CA GLU A 208 -4.57 -13.46 -15.29
C GLU A 208 -3.61 -12.33 -14.84
N LYS A 209 -4.11 -11.09 -14.68
CA LYS A 209 -3.31 -9.95 -14.25
C LYS A 209 -3.25 -9.77 -12.74
N TYR A 210 -4.17 -10.32 -12.00
CA TYR A 210 -4.20 -10.13 -10.55
C TYR A 210 -4.60 -11.36 -9.79
N ILE A 211 -4.15 -11.43 -8.54
CA ILE A 211 -4.57 -12.42 -7.55
C ILE A 211 -5.01 -11.71 -6.29
N LYS A 212 -6.17 -12.10 -5.74
CA LYS A 212 -6.67 -11.59 -4.47
C LYS A 212 -6.21 -12.49 -3.32
N VAL A 213 -5.70 -11.85 -2.26
CA VAL A 213 -5.17 -12.50 -1.06
C VAL A 213 -5.89 -11.92 0.15
N ARG A 214 -6.41 -12.78 1.01
CA ARG A 214 -6.92 -12.36 2.31
C ARG A 214 -5.78 -12.42 3.33
N TYR A 215 -5.56 -11.33 4.06
CA TYR A 215 -4.47 -11.23 5.03
C TYR A 215 -4.54 -12.32 6.09
N GLU A 216 -5.74 -12.60 6.59
CA GLU A 216 -6.00 -13.59 7.64
C GLU A 216 -5.65 -15.00 7.15
N ASP A 217 -6.03 -15.34 5.92
CA ASP A 217 -5.70 -16.65 5.31
C ASP A 217 -4.18 -16.78 5.12
N PHE A 218 -3.53 -15.71 4.62
CA PHE A 218 -2.09 -15.69 4.45
C PHE A 218 -1.31 -15.92 5.75
N VAL A 219 -1.74 -15.31 6.87
CA VAL A 219 -1.00 -15.47 8.13
C VAL A 219 -1.36 -16.74 8.88
N GLN A 220 -2.46 -17.41 8.53
CA GLN A 220 -2.87 -18.71 9.07
C GLN A 220 -2.24 -19.86 8.29
N ASN A 221 -2.16 -19.75 6.96
CA ASN A 221 -1.64 -20.79 6.05
C ASN A 221 -0.55 -20.19 5.12
N PRO A 222 0.57 -19.68 5.68
CA PRO A 222 1.49 -18.85 4.91
C PRO A 222 2.23 -19.62 3.80
N ASP A 223 2.50 -20.91 3.99
CA ASP A 223 3.16 -21.75 2.97
C ASP A 223 2.26 -21.95 1.75
N GLU A 224 0.99 -22.27 1.97
CA GLU A 224 0.01 -22.52 0.92
C GLU A 224 -0.27 -21.23 0.14
N GLU A 225 -0.54 -20.13 0.84
CA GLU A 225 -0.81 -18.85 0.23
C GLU A 225 0.40 -18.30 -0.54
N LEU A 226 1.62 -18.47 -0.02
CA LEU A 226 2.82 -18.09 -0.75
C LEU A 226 2.97 -18.92 -2.02
N ARG A 227 2.76 -20.25 -2.00
CA ARG A 227 2.79 -21.08 -3.22
C ARG A 227 1.78 -20.60 -4.25
N ARG A 228 0.54 -20.33 -3.84
CA ARG A 228 -0.52 -19.80 -4.71
C ARG A 228 -0.10 -18.49 -5.41
N ILE A 229 0.55 -17.59 -4.68
CA ILE A 229 1.07 -16.34 -5.24
C ILE A 229 2.24 -16.61 -6.20
N LEU A 230 3.16 -17.50 -5.87
CA LEU A 230 4.31 -17.83 -6.71
C LEU A 230 3.89 -18.51 -8.01
N ASP A 231 2.90 -19.39 -7.97
CA ASP A 231 2.30 -20.01 -9.16
C ASP A 231 1.65 -18.98 -10.07
N PHE A 232 0.88 -18.04 -9.49
CA PHE A 232 0.33 -16.90 -10.22
C PHE A 232 1.42 -16.04 -10.88
N LEU A 233 2.56 -15.85 -10.22
CA LEU A 233 3.69 -15.08 -10.75
C LEU A 233 4.53 -15.85 -11.78
N ASP A 234 4.24 -17.14 -12.04
CA ASP A 234 5.08 -18.05 -12.83
C ASP A 234 6.51 -18.20 -12.26
N TYR A 235 6.66 -18.08 -10.95
CA TYR A 235 7.92 -18.27 -10.26
C TYR A 235 8.15 -19.76 -10.01
N LYS A 236 8.94 -20.39 -10.89
CA LYS A 236 9.12 -21.87 -10.93
C LYS A 236 10.32 -22.33 -10.13
N ASN A 237 10.30 -23.62 -9.76
CA ASN A 237 11.41 -24.35 -9.11
C ASN A 237 11.77 -23.80 -7.72
N VAL A 238 10.76 -23.52 -6.88
CA VAL A 238 10.99 -23.13 -5.48
C VAL A 238 11.22 -24.37 -4.63
N ASP A 239 12.38 -24.45 -3.99
CA ASP A 239 12.62 -25.43 -2.94
C ASP A 239 11.68 -25.20 -1.75
N VAL A 240 11.12 -26.27 -1.21
CA VAL A 240 10.24 -26.25 -0.03
C VAL A 240 10.88 -25.49 1.13
N ARG A 241 12.19 -25.69 1.36
CA ARG A 241 12.95 -25.02 2.41
C ARG A 241 13.03 -23.52 2.25
N LEU A 242 13.04 -23.01 1.01
CA LEU A 242 13.01 -21.57 0.73
C LEU A 242 11.66 -20.97 1.11
N ILE A 243 10.57 -21.68 0.84
CA ILE A 243 9.22 -21.26 1.24
C ILE A 243 9.11 -21.20 2.76
N GLU A 244 9.45 -22.29 3.45
CA GLU A 244 9.46 -22.38 4.92
C GLU A 244 10.28 -21.25 5.55
N SER A 245 11.46 -20.97 5.00
CA SER A 245 12.33 -19.88 5.46
C SER A 245 11.71 -18.49 5.21
N ALA A 246 11.08 -18.29 4.05
CA ALA A 246 10.46 -17.02 3.69
C ALA A 246 9.30 -16.66 4.64
N VAL A 247 8.52 -17.63 5.04
CA VAL A 247 7.35 -17.43 5.90
C VAL A 247 7.62 -17.62 7.40
N ALA A 248 8.82 -18.01 7.79
CA ALA A 248 9.17 -18.36 9.19
C ALA A 248 8.85 -17.27 10.22
N ARG A 249 8.76 -15.99 9.79
CA ARG A 249 8.41 -14.85 10.64
C ARG A 249 6.95 -14.40 10.52
N VAL A 250 6.18 -15.03 9.64
CA VAL A 250 4.75 -14.74 9.50
C VAL A 250 4.02 -15.29 10.72
N SER A 251 3.09 -14.53 11.26
CA SER A 251 2.40 -14.91 12.49
C SER A 251 0.97 -14.36 12.52
N PRO A 252 -0.01 -15.18 12.91
CA PRO A 252 -1.41 -14.74 13.06
C PRO A 252 -1.64 -13.84 14.28
N LYS A 253 -0.62 -13.62 15.11
CA LYS A 253 -0.72 -12.82 16.36
C LYS A 253 -1.23 -11.39 16.17
N SER A 254 -1.24 -10.87 14.94
CA SER A 254 -1.74 -9.52 14.65
C SER A 254 -3.23 -9.48 14.32
N ILE A 255 -3.87 -10.63 14.10
CA ILE A 255 -5.31 -10.71 13.88
C ILE A 255 -6.03 -10.24 15.14
N GLY A 256 -7.00 -9.36 15.00
CA GLY A 256 -7.84 -8.82 16.06
C GLY A 256 -7.18 -7.77 16.96
N LYS A 257 -5.85 -7.52 16.86
CA LYS A 257 -5.18 -6.53 17.71
C LYS A 257 -5.64 -5.10 17.49
N GLY A 258 -5.93 -4.74 16.24
CA GLY A 258 -6.42 -3.40 15.95
C GLY A 258 -7.84 -3.20 16.46
N ARG A 259 -8.69 -4.19 16.29
CA ARG A 259 -10.05 -4.23 16.83
C ARG A 259 -10.03 -4.14 18.37
N ALA A 260 -9.18 -4.91 19.05
CA ALA A 260 -9.02 -4.88 20.50
C ALA A 260 -8.43 -3.56 21.05
N ALA A 261 -7.89 -2.71 20.21
CA ALA A 261 -7.40 -1.37 20.60
C ALA A 261 -8.48 -0.28 20.51
N LEU A 262 -9.70 -0.63 20.10
CA LEU A 262 -10.89 0.23 20.04
C LEU A 262 -11.88 -0.19 21.09
N ASP A 263 -12.70 0.75 21.57
CA ASP A 263 -13.82 0.39 22.45
C ASP A 263 -15.02 -0.15 21.64
N ASP A 264 -15.94 -0.83 22.32
CA ASP A 264 -17.09 -1.49 21.68
C ASP A 264 -17.99 -0.49 20.93
N SER A 265 -18.10 0.75 21.39
CA SER A 265 -18.89 1.78 20.72
C SER A 265 -18.20 2.29 19.45
N GLU A 266 -16.88 2.46 19.49
CA GLU A 266 -16.07 2.78 18.31
C GLU A 266 -16.18 1.67 17.26
N VAL A 267 -16.05 0.40 17.66
CA VAL A 267 -16.18 -0.76 16.75
C VAL A 267 -17.54 -0.75 16.05
N LYS A 268 -18.65 -0.63 16.80
CA LYS A 268 -20.01 -0.59 16.24
C LYS A 268 -20.19 0.57 15.26
N ASN A 269 -19.71 1.76 15.62
CA ASN A 269 -19.79 2.93 14.74
C ASN A 269 -19.02 2.71 13.43
N LEU A 270 -17.84 2.12 13.49
CA LEU A 270 -17.03 1.82 12.31
C LEU A 270 -17.67 0.71 11.46
N GLU A 271 -18.26 -0.33 12.08
CA GLU A 271 -19.00 -1.39 11.38
C GLU A 271 -20.22 -0.83 10.62
N VAL A 272 -20.90 0.19 11.17
CA VAL A 272 -21.96 0.89 10.43
C VAL A 272 -21.37 1.73 9.28
N LEU A 273 -20.27 2.46 9.53
CA LEU A 273 -19.68 3.40 8.59
C LEU A 273 -19.13 2.73 7.32
N VAL A 274 -18.47 1.58 7.47
CA VAL A 274 -17.81 0.86 6.37
C VAL A 274 -18.37 -0.57 6.17
N GLY A 275 -19.57 -0.82 6.68
CA GLY A 275 -20.18 -2.14 6.78
C GLY A 275 -20.36 -2.85 5.45
N ASP A 276 -20.73 -2.14 4.38
CA ASP A 276 -20.94 -2.74 3.07
C ASP A 276 -19.64 -3.35 2.50
N THR A 277 -18.53 -2.64 2.65
CA THR A 277 -17.21 -3.15 2.26
C THR A 277 -16.76 -4.31 3.14
N LEU A 278 -17.03 -4.25 4.45
CA LEU A 278 -16.73 -5.38 5.35
C LEU A 278 -17.50 -6.63 4.95
N LYS A 279 -18.81 -6.50 4.65
CA LYS A 279 -19.68 -7.62 4.19
C LYS A 279 -19.21 -8.20 2.88
N SER A 280 -18.88 -7.36 1.88
CA SER A 280 -18.42 -7.83 0.56
C SER A 280 -17.13 -8.64 0.62
N HIS A 281 -16.34 -8.45 1.70
CA HIS A 281 -15.11 -9.20 1.96
C HIS A 281 -15.22 -10.27 3.05
N GLY A 282 -16.44 -10.54 3.58
CA GLY A 282 -16.70 -11.59 4.56
C GLY A 282 -16.11 -11.29 5.95
N TYR A 283 -16.10 -10.02 6.35
CA TYR A 283 -15.68 -9.57 7.70
C TYR A 283 -16.89 -9.23 8.62
N LEU A 284 -18.09 -9.18 8.06
CA LEU A 284 -19.39 -9.10 8.76
C LEU A 284 -20.37 -10.11 8.16
#